data_f588b0622000ee0d67e9855739ba0b24
#
_entry.id   f588b0622000ee0d67e9855739ba0b24
#
_cell.length_a   1.000
_cell.length_b   1.000
_cell.length_c   1.000
_cell.angle_alpha   90.00
_cell.angle_beta   90.00
_cell.angle_gamma   90.00
#
_symmetry.space_group_name_H-M   'P 1'
#
loop_
_entity.id
_entity.type
_entity.pdbx_description
1 polymer ?
#
loop_
_entity_poly.entity_id
_entity_poly.type
_entity_poly.pdbx_seq_one_letter_code
_entity_poly.pdbx_strand_id
1 'polypeptide(L)'
;MYKRQVLDVLAGRWSPRAYDAENSIDDAKLNAALEAARWSPSAYNLQPWRFIVARRGTALFDQVVDSLVEFNQLWASKASALIVAIAETESEDGKAISHAVYDLGQAVAHFSVQAHHEGLLVHQMSGFDPEAVREFADLSPRFAAITVIAVGELGDASGLPEGLQQGETAPRVRRPIAETVILSA
;
A
#
# COMPACT_ATOMS: atom_id res chain seq x y z
N MET A 1 19.63 20.97 -13.25
CA MET A 1 19.68 19.58 -12.79
C MET A 1 19.25 19.57 -11.32
N TYR A 2 17.97 19.28 -11.04
CA TYR A 2 17.34 19.44 -9.72
C TYR A 2 17.63 18.27 -8.78
N LYS A 3 18.87 17.85 -8.61
CA LYS A 3 19.27 16.66 -7.82
C LYS A 3 19.11 16.80 -6.29
N ARG A 4 18.51 17.89 -5.75
CA ARG A 4 18.48 18.14 -4.31
C ARG A 4 17.13 18.53 -3.71
N GLN A 5 16.00 18.30 -4.39
CA GLN A 5 14.70 18.79 -3.91
C GLN A 5 13.76 17.69 -3.42
N VAL A 6 14.10 16.41 -3.62
CA VAL A 6 13.28 15.29 -3.16
C VAL A 6 14.03 14.60 -2.02
N LEU A 7 13.31 14.34 -0.93
CA LEU A 7 13.86 13.60 0.22
C LEU A 7 14.35 12.22 -0.23
N ASP A 8 15.47 11.76 0.33
CA ASP A 8 16.09 10.49 -0.05
C ASP A 8 15.13 9.30 0.12
N VAL A 9 14.30 9.31 1.16
CA VAL A 9 13.27 8.29 1.39
C VAL A 9 12.25 8.26 0.25
N LEU A 10 11.85 9.41 -0.32
CA LEU A 10 10.95 9.48 -1.46
C LEU A 10 11.64 9.06 -2.77
N ALA A 11 12.90 9.47 -2.94
CA ALA A 11 13.70 9.09 -4.09
C ALA A 11 14.10 7.61 -4.05
N GLY A 12 14.37 7.06 -2.85
CA GLY A 12 14.82 5.70 -2.62
C GLY A 12 13.73 4.66 -2.74
N ARG A 13 12.53 4.94 -2.24
CA ARG A 13 11.44 3.96 -2.21
C ARG A 13 10.98 3.54 -3.61
N TRP A 14 10.64 2.28 -3.78
CA TRP A 14 10.05 1.69 -4.97
C TRP A 14 9.06 0.58 -4.58
N SER A 15 8.44 -0.07 -5.52
CA SER A 15 7.43 -1.10 -5.29
C SER A 15 7.96 -2.45 -5.78
N PRO A 16 8.71 -3.20 -4.95
CA PRO A 16 9.26 -4.50 -5.31
C PRO A 16 8.18 -5.58 -5.33
N ARG A 17 8.51 -6.69 -5.98
CA ARG A 17 7.75 -7.95 -5.92
C ARG A 17 8.55 -9.08 -5.28
N ALA A 18 9.87 -8.92 -5.17
CA ALA A 18 10.75 -9.88 -4.51
C ALA A 18 10.72 -9.62 -2.99
N TYR A 19 9.93 -10.40 -2.26
CA TYR A 19 9.89 -10.38 -0.80
C TYR A 19 10.63 -11.59 -0.24
N ASP A 20 11.29 -11.40 0.91
CA ASP A 20 11.90 -12.49 1.67
C ASP A 20 10.79 -13.27 2.40
N ALA A 21 10.57 -14.51 1.95
CA ALA A 21 9.54 -15.37 2.50
C ALA A 21 9.92 -15.97 3.86
N GLU A 22 11.18 -15.88 4.29
CA GLU A 22 11.62 -16.41 5.59
C GLU A 22 11.49 -15.37 6.71
N ASN A 23 11.54 -14.08 6.39
CA ASN A 23 11.43 -13.01 7.37
C ASN A 23 9.98 -12.75 7.80
N SER A 24 9.75 -12.73 9.11
CA SER A 24 8.51 -12.24 9.70
C SER A 24 8.52 -10.71 9.76
N ILE A 25 7.34 -10.09 9.74
CA ILE A 25 7.23 -8.63 9.90
C ILE A 25 7.66 -8.22 11.31
N ASP A 26 8.47 -7.17 11.40
CA ASP A 26 8.75 -6.48 12.66
C ASP A 26 7.55 -5.60 13.04
N ASP A 27 6.87 -5.95 14.12
CA ASP A 27 5.67 -5.26 14.58
C ASP A 27 5.94 -3.80 14.98
N ALA A 28 7.12 -3.46 15.48
CA ALA A 28 7.44 -2.08 15.83
C ALA A 28 7.55 -1.21 14.58
N LYS A 29 8.21 -1.72 13.54
CA LYS A 29 8.31 -1.04 12.23
C LYS A 29 6.96 -0.90 11.55
N LEU A 30 6.15 -1.97 11.57
CA LEU A 30 4.81 -1.94 10.99
C LEU A 30 3.91 -0.93 11.71
N ASN A 31 3.95 -0.92 13.06
CA ASN A 31 3.18 0.02 13.86
C ASN A 31 3.63 1.48 13.62
N ALA A 32 4.94 1.75 13.45
CA ALA A 32 5.43 3.07 13.09
C ALA A 32 4.87 3.54 11.74
N ALA A 33 4.78 2.64 10.74
CA ALA A 33 4.19 2.94 9.44
C ALA A 33 2.67 3.20 9.53
N LEU A 34 1.94 2.42 10.31
CA LEU A 34 0.51 2.64 10.58
C LEU A 34 0.26 3.94 11.34
N GLU A 35 1.15 4.28 12.28
CA GLU A 35 1.08 5.56 12.99
C GLU A 35 1.32 6.74 12.04
N ALA A 36 2.28 6.66 11.12
CA ALA A 36 2.48 7.69 10.10
C ALA A 36 1.23 7.88 9.21
N ALA A 37 0.54 6.79 8.86
CA ALA A 37 -0.74 6.88 8.16
C ALA A 37 -1.78 7.64 8.98
N ARG A 38 -1.88 7.36 10.28
CA ARG A 38 -2.80 8.02 11.21
C ARG A 38 -2.57 9.53 11.34
N TRP A 39 -1.32 9.99 11.17
CA TRP A 39 -0.95 11.40 11.22
C TRP A 39 -1.21 12.18 9.92
N SER A 40 -1.81 11.54 8.91
CA SER A 40 -2.13 12.22 7.66
C SER A 40 -3.19 13.29 7.85
N PRO A 41 -3.18 14.38 7.06
CA PRO A 41 -4.28 15.31 7.04
C PRO A 41 -5.52 14.67 6.40
N SER A 42 -6.69 15.17 6.79
CA SER A 42 -7.96 14.79 6.16
C SER A 42 -8.96 15.96 6.19
N ALA A 43 -9.89 15.98 5.27
CA ALA A 43 -10.95 16.97 5.24
C ALA A 43 -11.70 16.98 6.59
N TYR A 44 -11.80 18.14 7.21
CA TYR A 44 -12.43 18.33 8.54
C TYR A 44 -11.89 17.40 9.64
N ASN A 45 -10.70 16.85 9.46
CA ASN A 45 -10.10 15.85 10.36
C ASN A 45 -10.97 14.59 10.54
N LEU A 46 -11.70 14.18 9.51
CA LEU A 46 -12.61 13.02 9.55
C LEU A 46 -11.88 11.69 9.65
N GLN A 47 -10.62 11.63 9.22
CA GLN A 47 -9.76 10.43 9.32
C GLN A 47 -10.45 9.18 8.76
N PRO A 48 -10.89 9.20 7.48
CA PRO A 48 -11.79 8.19 6.91
C PRO A 48 -11.05 6.91 6.47
N TRP A 49 -9.90 6.63 7.01
CA TRP A 49 -9.12 5.44 6.71
C TRP A 49 -9.29 4.36 7.74
N ARG A 50 -9.35 3.11 7.27
CA ARG A 50 -9.30 1.90 8.08
C ARG A 50 -8.32 0.93 7.41
N PHE A 51 -7.72 0.05 8.20
CA PHE A 51 -6.76 -0.93 7.71
C PHE A 51 -7.07 -2.31 8.27
N ILE A 52 -7.12 -3.32 7.38
CA ILE A 52 -7.02 -4.72 7.78
C ILE A 52 -5.55 -5.09 7.71
N VAL A 53 -4.99 -5.63 8.76
CA VAL A 53 -3.57 -6.02 8.85
C VAL A 53 -3.49 -7.53 8.95
N ALA A 54 -3.08 -8.18 7.87
CA ALA A 54 -2.97 -9.62 7.75
C ALA A 54 -1.48 -10.03 7.72
N ARG A 55 -1.03 -10.75 8.73
CA ARG A 55 0.35 -11.27 8.83
C ARG A 55 0.44 -12.64 8.16
N ARG A 56 1.52 -12.88 7.42
CA ARG A 56 1.78 -14.19 6.80
C ARG A 56 1.68 -15.32 7.84
N GLY A 57 1.10 -16.44 7.43
CA GLY A 57 0.86 -17.60 8.28
C GLY A 57 -0.44 -17.53 9.10
N THR A 58 -1.29 -16.55 8.85
CA THR A 58 -2.62 -16.46 9.47
C THR A 58 -3.73 -16.71 8.43
N ALA A 59 -4.87 -17.24 8.86
CA ALA A 59 -6.03 -17.44 7.98
C ALA A 59 -6.49 -16.14 7.31
N LEU A 60 -6.36 -15.00 8.00
CA LEU A 60 -6.67 -13.69 7.43
C LEU A 60 -5.73 -13.33 6.26
N PHE A 61 -4.45 -13.68 6.36
CA PHE A 61 -3.50 -13.47 5.26
C PHE A 61 -3.89 -14.29 4.03
N ASP A 62 -4.27 -15.55 4.23
CA ASP A 62 -4.68 -16.43 3.15
C ASP A 62 -5.95 -15.89 2.47
N GLN A 63 -6.94 -15.41 3.22
CA GLN A 63 -8.13 -14.75 2.68
C GLN A 63 -7.80 -13.51 1.85
N VAL A 64 -6.83 -12.68 2.30
CA VAL A 64 -6.39 -11.51 1.51
C VAL A 64 -5.65 -11.95 0.25
N VAL A 65 -4.79 -12.99 0.32
CA VAL A 65 -4.13 -13.56 -0.87
C VAL A 65 -5.17 -14.05 -1.88
N ASP A 66 -6.18 -14.81 -1.43
CA ASP A 66 -7.23 -15.36 -2.27
C ASP A 66 -8.07 -14.29 -2.97
N SER A 67 -8.18 -13.10 -2.36
CA SER A 67 -8.85 -11.95 -2.98
C SER A 67 -8.04 -11.28 -4.10
N LEU A 68 -6.72 -11.54 -4.20
CA LEU A 68 -5.87 -10.95 -5.23
C LEU A 68 -6.11 -11.61 -6.60
N VAL A 69 -5.92 -10.85 -7.69
CA VAL A 69 -5.83 -11.46 -9.02
C VAL A 69 -4.62 -12.40 -9.09
N GLU A 70 -4.73 -13.47 -9.88
CA GLU A 70 -3.72 -14.54 -10.00
C GLU A 70 -2.29 -14.00 -10.17
N PHE A 71 -2.11 -12.98 -11.02
CA PHE A 71 -0.80 -12.34 -11.21
C PHE A 71 -0.18 -11.78 -9.92
N ASN A 72 -0.99 -11.20 -9.04
CA ASN A 72 -0.52 -10.67 -7.77
C ASN A 72 -0.30 -11.76 -6.73
N GLN A 73 -1.07 -12.83 -6.73
CA GLN A 73 -0.88 -13.98 -5.85
C GLN A 73 0.51 -14.61 -6.00
N LEU A 74 1.07 -14.64 -7.23
CA LEU A 74 2.37 -15.25 -7.54
C LEU A 74 3.53 -14.71 -6.69
N TRP A 75 3.46 -13.46 -6.26
CA TRP A 75 4.55 -12.82 -5.54
C TRP A 75 4.12 -12.22 -4.19
N ALA A 76 2.89 -11.69 -4.08
CA ALA A 76 2.43 -11.03 -2.85
C ALA A 76 2.25 -12.01 -1.69
N SER A 77 2.01 -13.30 -1.97
CA SER A 77 1.96 -14.38 -0.96
C SER A 77 3.28 -14.56 -0.20
N LYS A 78 4.40 -14.03 -0.72
CA LYS A 78 5.70 -14.06 -0.05
C LYS A 78 5.94 -12.85 0.86
N ALA A 79 5.10 -11.82 0.80
CA ALA A 79 5.22 -10.66 1.68
C ALA A 79 5.03 -11.06 3.16
N SER A 80 5.67 -10.35 4.07
CA SER A 80 5.55 -10.62 5.51
C SER A 80 4.20 -10.21 6.08
N ALA A 81 3.54 -9.22 5.45
CA ALA A 81 2.17 -8.83 5.74
C ALA A 81 1.47 -8.29 4.47
N LEU A 82 0.14 -8.47 4.45
CA LEU A 82 -0.75 -7.80 3.51
C LEU A 82 -1.66 -6.85 4.29
N ILE A 83 -1.84 -5.64 3.78
CA ILE A 83 -2.69 -4.64 4.42
C ILE A 83 -3.74 -4.20 3.41
N VAL A 84 -5.01 -4.32 3.77
CA VAL A 84 -6.09 -3.77 2.97
C VAL A 84 -6.38 -2.36 3.47
N ALA A 85 -6.23 -1.37 2.60
CA ALA A 85 -6.56 0.02 2.88
C ALA A 85 -8.01 0.31 2.46
N ILE A 86 -8.81 0.79 3.41
CA ILE A 86 -10.25 0.93 3.32
C ILE A 86 -10.62 2.39 3.56
N ALA A 87 -11.45 2.94 2.68
CA ALA A 87 -12.06 4.26 2.85
C ALA A 87 -13.45 4.14 3.47
N GLU A 88 -13.72 4.95 4.48
CA GLU A 88 -15.08 5.22 4.95
C GLU A 88 -15.71 6.27 4.04
N THR A 89 -16.54 5.82 3.09
CA THR A 89 -17.11 6.66 2.04
C THR A 89 -18.42 7.33 2.44
N GLU A 90 -19.03 6.85 3.53
CA GLU A 90 -20.27 7.36 4.10
C GLU A 90 -20.18 7.35 5.63
N SER A 91 -20.62 8.42 6.26
CA SER A 91 -20.69 8.53 7.72
C SER A 91 -21.85 7.69 8.30
N GLU A 92 -21.89 7.56 9.64
CA GLU A 92 -22.94 6.77 10.31
C GLU A 92 -24.35 7.33 10.10
N ASP A 93 -24.48 8.62 9.86
CA ASP A 93 -25.74 9.31 9.56
C ASP A 93 -26.08 9.34 8.05
N GLY A 94 -25.39 8.56 7.24
CA GLY A 94 -25.68 8.37 5.80
C GLY A 94 -25.18 9.51 4.90
N LYS A 95 -24.28 10.36 5.37
CA LYS A 95 -23.70 11.43 4.55
C LYS A 95 -22.45 10.98 3.82
N ALA A 96 -22.37 11.26 2.53
CA ALA A 96 -21.20 10.96 1.73
C ALA A 96 -19.96 11.74 2.21
N ILE A 97 -18.82 11.03 2.36
CA ILE A 97 -17.51 11.60 2.65
C ILE A 97 -16.75 11.71 1.33
N SER A 98 -16.99 12.79 0.60
CA SER A 98 -16.51 12.97 -0.79
C SER A 98 -14.99 12.92 -0.96
N HIS A 99 -14.20 13.23 0.07
CA HIS A 99 -12.75 13.22 0.05
C HIS A 99 -12.14 11.94 0.66
N ALA A 100 -12.95 10.95 1.06
CA ALA A 100 -12.48 9.76 1.77
C ALA A 100 -11.35 9.01 1.04
N VAL A 101 -11.47 8.81 -0.27
CA VAL A 101 -10.46 8.12 -1.08
C VAL A 101 -9.19 8.96 -1.25
N TYR A 102 -9.33 10.29 -1.41
CA TYR A 102 -8.19 11.19 -1.48
C TYR A 102 -7.42 11.21 -0.15
N ASP A 103 -8.11 11.30 0.98
CA ASP A 103 -7.53 11.31 2.32
C ASP A 103 -6.87 9.97 2.64
N LEU A 104 -7.50 8.84 2.27
CA LEU A 104 -6.89 7.52 2.37
C LEU A 104 -5.60 7.43 1.54
N GLY A 105 -5.58 7.98 0.32
CA GLY A 105 -4.39 8.02 -0.52
C GLY A 105 -3.21 8.74 0.15
N GLN A 106 -3.47 9.83 0.88
CA GLN A 106 -2.47 10.52 1.69
C GLN A 106 -1.98 9.64 2.85
N ALA A 107 -2.90 8.98 3.56
CA ALA A 107 -2.55 8.07 4.65
C ALA A 107 -1.66 6.91 4.16
N VAL A 108 -1.99 6.29 3.03
CA VAL A 108 -1.20 5.21 2.42
C VAL A 108 0.16 5.73 1.90
N ALA A 109 0.25 6.97 1.43
CA ALA A 109 1.51 7.59 1.06
C ALA A 109 2.43 7.77 2.27
N HIS A 110 1.93 8.31 3.38
CA HIS A 110 2.70 8.45 4.62
C HIS A 110 3.11 7.09 5.20
N PHE A 111 2.20 6.11 5.21
CA PHE A 111 2.53 4.72 5.53
C PHE A 111 3.73 4.22 4.73
N SER A 112 3.69 4.39 3.39
CA SER A 112 4.73 3.88 2.49
C SER A 112 6.08 4.55 2.70
N VAL A 113 6.08 5.86 3.02
CA VAL A 113 7.31 6.62 3.33
C VAL A 113 7.92 6.16 4.64
N GLN A 114 7.11 6.05 5.70
CA GLN A 114 7.59 5.59 7.00
C GLN A 114 8.08 4.14 6.94
N ALA A 115 7.31 3.24 6.31
CA ALA A 115 7.73 1.85 6.14
C ALA A 115 9.10 1.75 5.48
N HIS A 116 9.33 2.54 4.41
CA HIS A 116 10.63 2.56 3.75
C HIS A 116 11.74 3.15 4.63
N HIS A 117 11.46 4.14 5.45
CA HIS A 117 12.39 4.67 6.45
C HIS A 117 12.79 3.61 7.47
N GLU A 118 11.86 2.76 7.89
CA GLU A 118 12.09 1.62 8.79
C GLU A 118 12.78 0.42 8.11
N GLY A 119 13.10 0.52 6.81
CA GLY A 119 13.73 -0.56 6.04
C GLY A 119 12.74 -1.60 5.50
N LEU A 120 11.43 -1.37 5.64
CA LEU A 120 10.41 -2.20 5.00
C LEU A 120 10.14 -1.72 3.58
N LEU A 121 9.78 -2.65 2.72
CA LEU A 121 9.40 -2.36 1.34
C LEU A 121 7.89 -2.54 1.15
N VAL A 122 7.32 -1.67 0.32
CA VAL A 122 5.87 -1.55 0.15
C VAL A 122 5.50 -1.59 -1.32
N HIS A 123 4.53 -2.43 -1.68
CA HIS A 123 3.93 -2.46 -3.00
C HIS A 123 2.40 -2.39 -2.90
N GLN A 124 1.81 -1.31 -3.41
CA GLN A 124 0.36 -1.12 -3.46
C GLN A 124 -0.20 -1.75 -4.73
N MET A 125 -1.31 -2.47 -4.62
CA MET A 125 -1.96 -3.22 -5.70
C MET A 125 -3.43 -2.81 -5.84
N SER A 126 -3.88 -2.62 -7.08
CA SER A 126 -5.30 -2.45 -7.43
C SER A 126 -5.93 -3.74 -7.96
N GLY A 127 -5.12 -4.78 -8.24
CA GLY A 127 -5.59 -6.06 -8.78
C GLY A 127 -6.03 -7.00 -7.65
N PHE A 128 -7.25 -6.81 -7.14
CA PHE A 128 -7.91 -7.67 -6.15
C PHE A 128 -9.43 -7.55 -6.31
N ASP A 129 -10.17 -8.45 -5.70
CA ASP A 129 -11.62 -8.42 -5.62
C ASP A 129 -12.09 -7.73 -4.33
N PRO A 130 -12.62 -6.48 -4.41
CA PRO A 130 -13.10 -5.76 -3.24
C PRO A 130 -14.35 -6.38 -2.60
N GLU A 131 -15.17 -7.13 -3.35
CA GLU A 131 -16.35 -7.80 -2.80
C GLU A 131 -15.95 -9.02 -1.97
N ALA A 132 -14.92 -9.78 -2.38
CA ALA A 132 -14.34 -10.83 -1.54
C ALA A 132 -13.84 -10.26 -0.21
N VAL A 133 -13.17 -9.08 -0.24
CA VAL A 133 -12.73 -8.39 0.99
C VAL A 133 -13.93 -7.99 1.85
N ARG A 134 -14.98 -7.45 1.25
CA ARG A 134 -16.22 -7.08 1.94
C ARG A 134 -16.81 -8.27 2.67
N GLU A 135 -16.86 -9.43 2.02
CA GLU A 135 -17.46 -10.65 2.54
C GLU A 135 -16.68 -11.20 3.74
N PHE A 136 -15.36 -11.47 3.59
CA PHE A 136 -14.61 -12.08 4.69
C PHE A 136 -14.38 -11.13 5.88
N ALA A 137 -14.41 -9.81 5.67
CA ALA A 137 -14.23 -8.82 6.73
C ALA A 137 -15.56 -8.27 7.29
N ASP A 138 -16.70 -8.76 6.80
CA ASP A 138 -18.06 -8.28 7.16
C ASP A 138 -18.17 -6.73 7.09
N LEU A 139 -17.67 -6.15 6.01
CA LEU A 139 -17.63 -4.70 5.86
C LEU A 139 -19.01 -4.14 5.52
N SER A 140 -19.48 -3.21 6.34
CA SER A 140 -20.65 -2.41 6.04
C SER A 140 -20.50 -1.68 4.69
N PRO A 141 -21.61 -1.47 3.92
CA PRO A 141 -21.58 -0.76 2.63
C PRO A 141 -20.95 0.64 2.67
N ARG A 142 -20.87 1.28 3.84
CA ARG A 142 -20.22 2.59 4.02
C ARG A 142 -18.69 2.53 3.90
N PHE A 143 -18.09 1.34 3.86
CA PHE A 143 -16.66 1.12 3.69
C PHE A 143 -16.35 0.55 2.32
N ALA A 144 -15.30 1.07 1.68
CA ALA A 144 -14.80 0.58 0.40
C ALA A 144 -13.33 0.17 0.52
N ALA A 145 -13.00 -1.07 0.16
CA ALA A 145 -11.63 -1.52 0.00
C ALA A 145 -11.04 -0.90 -1.28
N ILE A 146 -9.93 -0.16 -1.16
CA ILE A 146 -9.37 0.65 -2.25
C ILE A 146 -8.08 0.06 -2.81
N THR A 147 -7.22 -0.48 -1.96
CA THR A 147 -5.95 -1.07 -2.38
C THR A 147 -5.48 -2.11 -1.37
N VAL A 148 -4.79 -3.14 -1.88
CA VAL A 148 -4.04 -4.08 -1.05
C VAL A 148 -2.56 -3.72 -1.11
N ILE A 149 -1.89 -3.74 0.02
CA ILE A 149 -0.52 -3.30 0.20
C ILE A 149 0.30 -4.50 0.69
N ALA A 150 1.26 -4.96 -0.13
CA ALA A 150 2.25 -5.93 0.32
C ALA A 150 3.38 -5.21 1.06
N VAL A 151 3.80 -5.77 2.20
CA VAL A 151 4.84 -5.21 3.08
C VAL A 151 5.79 -6.32 3.52
N GLY A 152 7.08 -6.04 3.50
CA GLY A 152 8.11 -7.00 3.94
C GLY A 152 9.51 -6.50 3.66
N GLU A 153 10.49 -7.37 3.88
CA GLU A 153 11.88 -7.13 3.51
C GLU A 153 12.19 -7.62 2.10
N LEU A 154 13.22 -7.08 1.48
CA LEU A 154 13.62 -7.46 0.13
C LEU A 154 14.16 -8.89 0.10
N GLY A 155 13.60 -9.69 -0.77
CA GLY A 155 14.05 -11.04 -1.08
C GLY A 155 14.87 -11.11 -2.37
N ASP A 156 15.20 -12.34 -2.77
CA ASP A 156 15.92 -12.58 -4.01
C ASP A 156 14.97 -12.54 -5.22
N ALA A 157 15.24 -11.63 -6.15
CA ALA A 157 14.47 -11.49 -7.37
C ALA A 157 14.56 -12.71 -8.31
N SER A 158 15.59 -13.55 -8.16
CA SER A 158 15.73 -14.77 -8.96
C SER A 158 14.58 -15.78 -8.75
N GLY A 159 13.89 -15.68 -7.61
CA GLY A 159 12.70 -16.47 -7.29
C GLY A 159 11.41 -16.01 -7.97
N LEU A 160 11.43 -14.88 -8.69
CA LEU A 160 10.29 -14.38 -9.45
C LEU A 160 10.20 -14.98 -10.85
N PRO A 161 9.02 -15.02 -11.49
CA PRO A 161 8.93 -15.26 -12.93
C PRO A 161 9.81 -14.30 -13.73
N GLU A 162 10.46 -14.80 -14.81
CA GLU A 162 11.46 -14.04 -15.59
C GLU A 162 10.98 -12.65 -16.03
N GLY A 163 9.72 -12.51 -16.45
CA GLY A 163 9.14 -11.24 -16.84
C GLY A 163 9.02 -10.22 -15.70
N LEU A 164 9.03 -10.65 -14.43
CA LEU A 164 8.99 -9.79 -13.26
C LEU A 164 10.41 -9.41 -12.78
N GLN A 165 11.41 -10.29 -12.96
CA GLN A 165 12.79 -10.03 -12.55
C GLN A 165 13.35 -8.76 -13.19
N GLN A 166 13.08 -8.54 -14.48
CA GLN A 166 13.53 -7.34 -15.20
C GLN A 166 12.97 -6.04 -14.58
N GLY A 167 11.74 -6.08 -14.08
CA GLY A 167 11.10 -4.94 -13.41
C GLY A 167 11.73 -4.56 -12.09
N GLU A 168 12.38 -5.53 -11.39
CA GLU A 168 12.99 -5.28 -10.08
C GLU A 168 14.23 -4.39 -10.16
N THR A 169 14.98 -4.46 -11.25
CA THR A 169 16.25 -3.73 -11.46
C THR A 169 16.13 -2.58 -12.46
N ALA A 170 14.98 -2.41 -13.11
CA ALA A 170 14.78 -1.38 -14.12
C ALA A 170 14.91 0.04 -13.53
N PRO A 171 15.60 0.96 -14.25
CA PRO A 171 15.68 2.35 -13.81
C PRO A 171 14.28 2.98 -13.66
N ARG A 172 14.04 3.64 -12.53
CA ARG A 172 12.78 4.34 -12.31
C ARG A 172 12.73 5.65 -13.07
N VAL A 173 11.70 5.82 -13.86
CA VAL A 173 11.47 7.01 -14.67
C VAL A 173 10.30 7.82 -14.09
N ARG A 174 10.40 9.13 -14.18
CA ARG A 174 9.31 10.07 -13.90
C ARG A 174 9.18 11.04 -15.07
N ARG A 175 7.95 11.45 -15.35
CA ARG A 175 7.71 12.51 -16.33
C ARG A 175 8.40 13.80 -15.89
N PRO A 176 8.86 14.65 -16.82
CA PRO A 176 9.35 15.99 -16.50
C PRO A 176 8.30 16.78 -15.71
N ILE A 177 8.75 17.62 -14.79
CA ILE A 177 7.84 18.44 -13.96
C ILE A 177 6.94 19.34 -14.83
N ALA A 178 7.43 19.80 -15.99
CA ALA A 178 6.67 20.61 -16.91
C ALA A 178 5.44 19.90 -17.51
N GLU A 179 5.43 18.56 -17.53
CA GLU A 179 4.26 17.78 -17.94
C GLU A 179 3.27 17.56 -16.80
N THR A 180 3.70 17.79 -15.56
CA THR A 180 2.88 17.63 -14.37
C THR A 180 2.21 18.93 -13.97
N VAL A 181 2.89 20.06 -14.15
CA VAL A 181 2.36 21.41 -13.88
C VAL A 181 1.74 21.95 -15.18
N ILE A 182 0.41 21.92 -15.24
CA ILE A 182 -0.34 22.31 -16.47
C ILE A 182 -0.33 23.84 -16.64
N LEU A 183 -0.43 24.58 -15.56
CA LEU A 183 -0.42 26.05 -15.56
C LEU A 183 0.44 26.55 -14.38
N SER A 184 1.25 27.54 -14.65
CA SER A 184 1.99 28.30 -13.63
C SER A 184 2.05 29.78 -14.04
N ALA A 185 1.96 30.68 -13.06
CA ALA A 185 2.11 32.12 -13.25
C ALA A 185 3.45 32.58 -12.68
#